data_b9a7899825949508710007a77ed27987
#
_entry.id   b9a7899825949508710007a77ed27987
#
_cell.length_a   1.000
_cell.length_b   1.000
_cell.length_c   1.000
_cell.angle_alpha   90.00
_cell.angle_beta   90.00
_cell.angle_gamma   90.00
#
_symmetry.space_group_name_H-M   'P 1'
#
loop_
_entity.id
_entity.type
_entity.pdbx_description
1 polymer ?
#
loop_
_entity_poly.entity_id
_entity_poly.type
_entity_poly.pdbx_seq_one_letter_code
_entity_poly.pdbx_strand_id
1 'polypeptide(L)'
;MTVNDGQGKCLLTVTVQRWSPGSPEIAQLFAGAAVRPDGTRVLTRRLPVAGGAGGTFQWDADVLVTDGLRIVVSEVNAPAFGLPATRAVPLLSIPQLRAIALSSRWKARY
;
A
#
# COMPACT_ATOMS: atom_id res chain seq x y z
N MET A 1 -5.45 -10.72 2.28
CA MET A 1 -6.33 -11.33 1.23
C MET A 1 -5.46 -11.82 0.08
N THR A 2 -5.79 -12.96 -0.47
CA THR A 2 -5.10 -13.49 -1.65
C THR A 2 -5.91 -13.16 -2.90
N VAL A 3 -5.27 -12.62 -3.92
CA VAL A 3 -5.87 -12.30 -5.22
C VAL A 3 -5.20 -13.11 -6.32
N ASN A 4 -5.95 -13.50 -7.36
CA ASN A 4 -5.45 -14.36 -8.42
C ASN A 4 -6.19 -14.10 -9.73
N ASP A 5 -5.44 -13.90 -10.82
CA ASP A 5 -5.97 -13.75 -12.18
C ASP A 5 -5.79 -15.03 -13.04
N GLY A 6 -5.42 -16.14 -12.42
CA GLY A 6 -5.08 -17.39 -13.10
C GLY A 6 -3.60 -17.56 -13.43
N GLN A 7 -2.79 -16.53 -13.22
CA GLN A 7 -1.36 -16.54 -13.55
C GLN A 7 -0.45 -16.51 -12.32
N GLY A 8 -1.00 -16.64 -11.12
CA GLY A 8 -0.26 -16.65 -9.88
C GLY A 8 -0.96 -15.84 -8.80
N LYS A 9 -0.95 -16.38 -7.58
CA LYS A 9 -1.58 -15.77 -6.41
C LYS A 9 -0.69 -14.66 -5.84
N CYS A 10 -1.31 -13.54 -5.48
CA CYS A 10 -0.67 -12.43 -4.78
C CYS A 10 -1.34 -12.20 -3.43
N LEU A 11 -0.56 -11.77 -2.44
CA LEU A 11 -1.08 -11.34 -1.16
C LEU A 11 -1.41 -9.84 -1.24
N LEU A 12 -2.66 -9.50 -1.00
CA LEU A 12 -3.14 -8.11 -0.90
C LEU A 12 -3.54 -7.82 0.53
N THR A 13 -2.97 -6.77 1.13
CA THR A 13 -3.30 -6.34 2.49
C THR A 13 -3.70 -4.87 2.49
N VAL A 14 -4.67 -4.53 3.35
CA VAL A 14 -5.08 -3.15 3.60
C VAL A 14 -4.96 -2.89 5.09
N THR A 15 -4.21 -1.86 5.46
CA THR A 15 -4.04 -1.42 6.84
C THR A 15 -4.63 -0.04 6.99
N VAL A 16 -5.48 0.15 7.99
CA VAL A 16 -6.11 1.44 8.31
C VAL A 16 -5.67 1.85 9.69
N GLN A 17 -5.16 3.08 9.82
CA GLN A 17 -4.68 3.63 11.09
C GLN A 17 -5.22 5.04 11.27
N ARG A 18 -5.37 5.45 12.52
CA ARG A 18 -5.66 6.84 12.89
C ARG A 18 -4.45 7.42 13.62
N TRP A 19 -3.94 8.54 13.10
CA TRP A 19 -2.85 9.30 13.69
C TRP A 19 -3.35 10.66 14.14
N SER A 20 -2.71 11.23 15.16
CA SER A 20 -2.97 12.62 15.51
C SER A 20 -2.46 13.52 14.40
N PRO A 21 -3.28 14.44 13.85
CA PRO A 21 -2.81 15.40 12.86
C PRO A 21 -1.61 16.18 13.42
N GLY A 22 -0.57 16.33 12.59
CA GLY A 22 0.66 17.01 13.01
C GLY A 22 1.65 16.14 13.79
N SER A 23 1.40 14.83 13.95
CA SER A 23 2.37 13.92 14.57
C SER A 23 3.70 13.98 13.82
N PRO A 24 4.86 14.23 14.52
CA PRO A 24 6.16 14.31 13.86
C PRO A 24 6.55 13.03 13.13
N GLU A 25 6.22 11.87 13.70
CA GLU A 25 6.56 10.57 13.11
C GLU A 25 5.87 10.38 11.77
N ILE A 26 4.58 10.70 11.68
CA ILE A 26 3.83 10.54 10.44
C ILE A 26 4.22 11.60 9.41
N ALA A 27 4.52 12.82 9.85
CA ALA A 27 5.00 13.88 8.97
C ALA A 27 6.34 13.50 8.33
N GLN A 28 7.23 12.88 9.08
CA GLN A 28 8.53 12.42 8.60
C GLN A 28 8.38 11.30 7.58
N LEU A 29 7.48 10.35 7.81
CA LEU A 29 7.19 9.25 6.90
C LEU A 29 6.70 9.77 5.54
N PHE A 30 5.89 10.82 5.53
CA PHE A 30 5.30 11.40 4.32
C PHE A 30 6.05 12.62 3.78
N ALA A 31 7.28 12.88 4.23
CA ALA A 31 8.04 14.06 3.83
C ALA A 31 8.27 14.16 2.31
N GLY A 32 8.45 13.03 1.63
CA GLY A 32 8.64 12.98 0.18
C GLY A 32 7.37 12.67 -0.62
N ALA A 33 6.21 12.67 0.01
CA ALA A 33 4.97 12.28 -0.63
C ALA A 33 4.42 13.36 -1.55
N ALA A 34 3.68 12.94 -2.59
CA ALA A 34 2.89 13.84 -3.41
C ALA A 34 1.71 14.37 -2.60
N VAL A 35 1.40 15.68 -2.73
CA VAL A 35 0.29 16.33 -2.04
C VAL A 35 -0.80 16.65 -3.05
N ARG A 36 -2.01 16.17 -2.80
CA ARG A 36 -3.19 16.44 -3.64
C ARG A 36 -3.78 17.82 -3.29
N PRO A 37 -4.65 18.37 -4.16
CA PRO A 37 -5.28 19.67 -3.89
C PRO A 37 -6.06 19.76 -2.58
N ASP A 38 -6.60 18.65 -2.09
CA ASP A 38 -7.33 18.58 -0.81
C ASP A 38 -6.40 18.39 0.40
N GLY A 39 -5.08 18.37 0.19
CA GLY A 39 -4.09 18.13 1.23
C GLY A 39 -3.77 16.68 1.53
N THR A 40 -4.46 15.73 0.92
CA THR A 40 -4.16 14.30 1.05
C THR A 40 -2.77 14.02 0.50
N ARG A 41 -1.95 13.30 1.27
CA ARG A 41 -0.60 12.91 0.88
C ARG A 41 -0.60 11.47 0.38
N VAL A 42 0.13 11.23 -0.71
CA VAL A 42 0.22 9.91 -1.35
C VAL A 42 1.67 9.54 -1.53
N LEU A 43 2.04 8.37 -1.04
CA LEU A 43 3.37 7.80 -1.19
C LEU A 43 3.24 6.42 -1.80
N THR A 44 3.99 6.15 -2.86
CA THR A 44 4.02 4.83 -3.49
C THR A 44 5.41 4.24 -3.39
N ARG A 45 5.51 2.93 -3.19
CA ARG A 45 6.80 2.24 -3.01
C ARG A 45 6.82 0.93 -3.79
N ARG A 46 7.99 0.57 -4.28
CA ARG A 46 8.32 -0.74 -4.83
C ARG A 46 9.55 -1.24 -4.09
N LEU A 47 9.36 -2.27 -3.27
CA LEU A 47 10.41 -2.75 -2.37
C LEU A 47 10.65 -4.25 -2.59
N PRO A 48 11.91 -4.73 -2.50
CA PRO A 48 12.15 -6.15 -2.36
C PRO A 48 11.65 -6.59 -0.98
N VAL A 49 11.14 -7.82 -0.89
CA VAL A 49 10.72 -8.37 0.41
C VAL A 49 11.96 -8.83 1.17
N ALA A 50 12.22 -8.20 2.32
CA ALA A 50 13.33 -8.53 3.18
C ALA A 50 13.17 -9.96 3.73
N GLY A 51 14.20 -10.80 3.57
CA GLY A 51 14.18 -12.20 3.99
C GLY A 51 13.28 -13.10 3.15
N GLY A 52 12.68 -12.59 2.07
CA GLY A 52 11.89 -13.37 1.15
C GLY A 52 12.73 -14.15 0.15
N ALA A 53 12.08 -15.06 -0.58
CA ALA A 53 12.71 -15.77 -1.69
C ALA A 53 13.05 -14.76 -2.82
N GLY A 54 14.08 -15.07 -3.62
CA GLY A 54 14.47 -14.22 -4.74
C GLY A 54 13.32 -13.92 -5.68
N GLY A 55 13.22 -12.68 -6.16
CA GLY A 55 12.17 -12.24 -7.05
C GLY A 55 10.85 -11.85 -6.37
N THR A 56 10.82 -11.82 -5.05
CA THR A 56 9.65 -11.40 -4.29
C THR A 56 9.70 -9.89 -4.04
N PHE A 57 8.64 -9.19 -4.43
CA PHE A 57 8.52 -7.73 -4.28
C PHE A 57 7.23 -7.35 -3.59
N GLN A 58 7.28 -6.24 -2.85
CA GLN A 58 6.12 -5.60 -2.25
C GLN A 58 5.91 -4.23 -2.89
N TRP A 59 4.71 -3.99 -3.40
CA TRP A 59 4.30 -2.69 -3.90
C TRP A 59 3.26 -2.10 -2.97
N ASP A 60 3.46 -0.83 -2.59
CA ASP A 60 2.59 -0.15 -1.65
C ASP A 60 2.02 1.14 -2.25
N ALA A 61 0.77 1.44 -1.89
CA ALA A 61 0.22 2.79 -1.94
C ALA A 61 -0.17 3.19 -0.52
N ASP A 62 0.42 4.28 -0.02
CA ASP A 62 0.25 4.77 1.34
C ASP A 62 -0.35 6.17 1.28
N VAL A 63 -1.52 6.35 1.88
CA VAL A 63 -2.31 7.57 1.82
C VAL A 63 -2.53 8.11 3.22
N LEU A 64 -2.29 9.40 3.41
CA LEU A 64 -2.57 10.13 4.63
C LEU A 64 -3.56 11.25 4.35
N VAL A 65 -4.75 11.14 4.92
CA VAL A 65 -5.78 12.17 4.87
C VAL A 65 -5.48 13.25 5.90
N THR A 66 -5.91 14.48 5.66
CA THR A 66 -5.60 15.62 6.52
C THR A 66 -6.08 15.49 7.97
N ASP A 67 -7.10 14.66 8.23
CA ASP A 67 -7.59 14.40 9.58
C ASP A 67 -6.81 13.31 10.33
N GLY A 68 -5.76 12.77 9.73
CA GLY A 68 -4.92 11.73 10.34
C GLY A 68 -5.28 10.31 9.97
N LEU A 69 -6.28 10.08 9.13
CA LEU A 69 -6.60 8.74 8.62
C LEU A 69 -5.52 8.29 7.64
N ARG A 70 -4.92 7.15 7.90
CA ARG A 70 -3.90 6.55 7.04
C ARG A 70 -4.40 5.21 6.49
N ILE A 71 -4.27 5.03 5.18
CA ILE A 71 -4.61 3.79 4.49
C ILE A 71 -3.39 3.31 3.73
N VAL A 72 -2.94 2.09 4.03
CA VAL A 72 -1.83 1.43 3.32
C VAL A 72 -2.38 0.23 2.58
N VAL A 73 -2.25 0.23 1.27
CA VAL A 73 -2.58 -0.91 0.41
C VAL A 73 -1.29 -1.50 -0.08
N SER A 74 -1.02 -2.74 0.32
CA SER A 74 0.23 -3.45 -0.01
C SER A 74 -0.09 -4.71 -0.80
N GLU A 75 0.76 -5.02 -1.78
CA GLU A 75 0.63 -6.23 -2.58
C GLU A 75 2.00 -6.89 -2.75
N VAL A 76 2.04 -8.21 -2.56
CA VAL A 76 3.24 -9.03 -2.74
C VAL A 76 2.98 -10.02 -3.87
N ASN A 77 3.95 -10.23 -4.75
CA ASN A 77 3.86 -11.17 -5.86
C ASN A 77 4.04 -12.64 -5.42
N ALA A 78 3.52 -12.97 -4.25
CA ALA A 78 3.54 -14.31 -3.65
C ALA A 78 2.27 -14.52 -2.85
N PRO A 79 1.84 -15.78 -2.55
CA PRO A 79 0.61 -16.03 -1.79
C PRO A 79 0.70 -15.59 -0.33
N ALA A 80 1.90 -15.46 0.22
CA ALA A 80 2.15 -15.00 1.58
C ALA A 80 3.60 -14.52 1.71
N PHE A 81 3.89 -13.78 2.78
CA PHE A 81 5.28 -13.42 3.10
C PHE A 81 6.10 -14.67 3.35
N GLY A 82 7.33 -14.69 2.85
CA GLY A 82 8.27 -15.80 3.00
C GLY A 82 8.08 -16.94 2.01
N LEU A 83 6.99 -16.95 1.23
CA LEU A 83 6.79 -17.92 0.16
C LEU A 83 7.41 -17.43 -1.15
N PRO A 84 7.80 -18.35 -2.05
CA PRO A 84 8.35 -17.99 -3.36
C PRO A 84 7.36 -17.16 -4.19
N ALA A 85 7.91 -16.31 -5.06
CA ALA A 85 7.10 -15.54 -6.01
C ALA A 85 6.34 -16.49 -6.95
N THR A 86 5.06 -16.18 -7.19
CA THR A 86 4.20 -16.91 -8.11
C THR A 86 4.13 -16.24 -9.48
N ARG A 87 4.62 -15.01 -9.57
CA ARG A 87 4.65 -14.22 -10.80
C ARG A 87 5.75 -13.16 -10.71
N ALA A 88 6.14 -12.61 -11.85
CA ALA A 88 7.26 -11.66 -11.93
C ALA A 88 6.98 -10.35 -11.19
N VAL A 89 5.73 -9.87 -11.25
CA VAL A 89 5.29 -8.62 -10.62
C VAL A 89 3.95 -8.84 -9.94
N PRO A 90 3.56 -8.00 -8.94
CA PRO A 90 2.24 -8.06 -8.35
C PRO A 90 1.12 -7.89 -9.38
N LEU A 91 -0.05 -8.45 -9.07
CA LEU A 91 -1.23 -8.46 -9.93
C LEU A 91 -1.73 -7.06 -10.27
N LEU A 92 -1.87 -6.22 -9.25
CA LEU A 92 -2.36 -4.85 -9.40
C LEU A 92 -1.19 -3.90 -9.64
N SER A 93 -1.38 -2.94 -10.54
CA SER A 93 -0.40 -1.88 -10.78
C SER A 93 -0.38 -0.87 -9.62
N ILE A 94 0.68 -0.06 -9.55
CA ILE A 94 0.75 1.05 -8.58
C ILE A 94 -0.46 2.00 -8.71
N PRO A 95 -0.89 2.44 -9.91
CA PRO A 95 -2.10 3.25 -10.05
C PRO A 95 -3.36 2.58 -9.51
N GLN A 96 -3.50 1.26 -9.66
CA GLN A 96 -4.64 0.51 -9.11
C GLN A 96 -4.60 0.45 -7.58
N LEU A 97 -3.44 0.20 -6.97
CA LEU A 97 -3.27 0.24 -5.52
C LEU A 97 -3.58 1.63 -4.96
N ARG A 98 -3.10 2.67 -5.65
CA ARG A 98 -3.36 4.06 -5.29
C ARG A 98 -4.86 4.39 -5.34
N ALA A 99 -5.58 3.92 -6.34
CA ALA A 99 -7.02 4.12 -6.46
C ALA A 99 -7.78 3.48 -5.30
N ILE A 100 -7.38 2.27 -4.88
CA ILE A 100 -7.97 1.61 -3.71
C ILE A 100 -7.71 2.42 -2.45
N ALA A 101 -6.48 2.86 -2.23
CA ALA A 101 -6.11 3.62 -1.03
C ALA A 101 -6.81 4.98 -0.95
N LEU A 102 -7.12 5.60 -2.09
CA LEU A 102 -7.80 6.89 -2.19
C LEU A 102 -9.32 6.79 -2.19
N SER A 103 -9.89 5.59 -2.11
CA SER A 103 -11.34 5.42 -2.10
C SER A 103 -11.99 6.20 -0.94
N SER A 104 -13.06 6.95 -1.24
CA SER A 104 -13.82 7.68 -0.24
C SER A 104 -14.54 6.77 0.78
N ARG A 105 -14.66 5.50 0.47
CA ARG A 105 -15.28 4.50 1.37
C ARG A 105 -14.52 4.34 2.69
N TRP A 106 -13.21 4.54 2.68
CA TRP A 106 -12.41 4.48 3.91
C TRP A 106 -12.79 5.58 4.88
N LYS A 107 -12.96 6.81 4.37
CA LYS A 107 -13.39 7.96 5.19
C LYS A 107 -14.77 7.75 5.79
N ALA A 108 -15.69 7.18 5.02
CA ALA A 108 -17.05 6.92 5.48
C ALA A 108 -17.10 5.85 6.58
N ARG A 109 -16.16 4.91 6.60
CA ARG A 109 -16.12 3.79 7.53
C ARG A 109 -15.30 4.08 8.78
N TYR A 110 -14.26 4.85 8.66
CA TYR A 110 -13.30 5.12 9.73
C TYR A 110 -13.17 6.61 10.00
#